data_173e454cdc3ac0da88ad66f7fe3a5c70
#
_entry.id   173e454cdc3ac0da88ad66f7fe3a5c70
#
_cell.length_a   1.000
_cell.length_b   1.000
_cell.length_c   1.000
_cell.angle_alpha   90.00
_cell.angle_beta   90.00
_cell.angle_gamma   90.00
#
_symmetry.space_group_name_H-M   'P 1'
#
loop_
_entity.id
_entity.type
_entity.pdbx_description
1 polymer ?
#
loop_
_entity_poly.entity_id
_entity_poly.type
_entity_poly.pdbx_seq_one_letter_code
_entity_poly.pdbx_strand_id
1 'polypeptide(L)'
;PKPVVIDCCGTKRLVCDACFPLAKEYGFTYLGGHPMAGTHNSGFKYATPTMFHNAPMVLVPADHNDIDLLSRVKKLLAPAGFGRFSITTAEQHDEMIAFTSQLAHVVSNAYIKSPTAELHKGFSAGSYKDMTRVAWLAPEMWAELFLENKDFLMAELDTLMANLRQYQDAMVHNDLPGLVRLLDEGRKRKEEVDGR
;
A
#
# COMPACT_ATOMS: atom_id res chain seq x y z
N PRO A 1 -7.39 -22.61 24.70
CA PRO A 1 -7.08 -21.24 24.33
C PRO A 1 -8.21 -20.67 23.47
N LYS A 2 -8.60 -19.41 23.69
CA LYS A 2 -9.62 -18.74 22.88
C LYS A 2 -9.19 -18.71 21.42
N PRO A 3 -10.13 -18.77 20.44
CA PRO A 3 -9.79 -18.63 19.04
C PRO A 3 -9.21 -17.23 18.78
N VAL A 4 -8.33 -17.11 17.81
CA VAL A 4 -7.84 -15.83 17.28
C VAL A 4 -8.42 -15.65 15.91
N VAL A 5 -9.13 -14.55 15.71
CA VAL A 5 -9.67 -14.13 14.42
C VAL A 5 -8.75 -13.07 13.86
N ILE A 6 -8.29 -13.26 12.63
CA ILE A 6 -7.42 -12.32 11.92
C ILE A 6 -8.09 -12.03 10.57
N ASP A 7 -8.33 -10.76 10.27
CA ASP A 7 -8.76 -10.34 8.94
C ASP A 7 -7.55 -10.23 7.99
N CYS A 8 -7.83 -10.12 6.70
CA CYS A 8 -6.81 -9.92 5.66
C CYS A 8 -7.18 -8.74 4.75
N CYS A 9 -7.93 -7.76 5.25
CA CYS A 9 -8.40 -6.61 4.48
C CYS A 9 -7.26 -5.66 4.11
N GLY A 10 -7.43 -4.92 3.02
CA GLY A 10 -6.46 -3.93 2.54
C GLY A 10 -6.43 -2.63 3.34
N THR A 11 -7.49 -2.32 4.10
CA THR A 11 -7.62 -1.19 5.04
C THR A 11 -7.86 -1.71 6.45
N LYS A 12 -7.53 -0.92 7.48
CA LYS A 12 -7.60 -1.40 8.88
C LYS A 12 -8.55 -0.61 9.75
N ARG A 13 -8.71 0.70 9.56
CA ARG A 13 -9.56 1.52 10.43
C ARG A 13 -10.98 0.97 10.48
N LEU A 14 -11.62 0.84 9.32
CA LEU A 14 -13.02 0.40 9.24
C LEU A 14 -13.25 -0.99 9.86
N VAL A 15 -12.40 -1.96 9.52
CA VAL A 15 -12.56 -3.34 10.01
C VAL A 15 -12.20 -3.48 11.49
N CYS A 16 -11.18 -2.77 11.97
CA CYS A 16 -10.79 -2.79 13.37
C CYS A 16 -11.85 -2.13 14.26
N ASP A 17 -12.41 -0.99 13.84
CA ASP A 17 -13.48 -0.29 14.56
C ASP A 17 -14.73 -1.15 14.71
N ALA A 18 -15.06 -1.96 13.71
CA ALA A 18 -16.16 -2.91 13.78
C ALA A 18 -15.82 -4.15 14.62
N CYS A 19 -14.63 -4.73 14.47
CA CYS A 19 -14.31 -6.03 15.02
C CYS A 19 -13.80 -6.02 16.45
N PHE A 20 -13.11 -4.99 16.92
CA PHE A 20 -12.66 -4.92 18.33
C PHE A 20 -13.82 -4.90 19.34
N PRO A 21 -14.88 -4.10 19.14
CA PRO A 21 -16.04 -4.16 20.03
C PRO A 21 -16.73 -5.53 20.02
N LEU A 22 -16.92 -6.15 18.85
CA LEU A 22 -17.51 -7.48 18.72
C LEU A 22 -16.66 -8.55 19.42
N ALA A 23 -15.35 -8.49 19.27
CA ALA A 23 -14.44 -9.42 19.95
C ALA A 23 -14.58 -9.32 21.48
N LYS A 24 -14.72 -8.10 22.00
CA LYS A 24 -14.95 -7.88 23.43
C LYS A 24 -16.31 -8.41 23.89
N GLU A 25 -17.37 -8.14 23.12
CA GLU A 25 -18.75 -8.56 23.44
C GLU A 25 -18.86 -10.10 23.43
N TYR A 26 -18.36 -10.75 22.39
CA TYR A 26 -18.50 -12.19 22.21
C TYR A 26 -17.33 -13.03 22.79
N GLY A 27 -16.35 -12.39 23.39
CA GLY A 27 -15.29 -13.05 24.17
C GLY A 27 -14.27 -13.83 23.32
N PHE A 28 -14.05 -13.47 22.06
CA PHE A 28 -12.96 -14.00 21.25
C PHE A 28 -11.79 -12.99 21.15
N THR A 29 -10.66 -13.42 20.62
CA THR A 29 -9.52 -12.54 20.35
C THR A 29 -9.56 -12.12 18.89
N TYR A 30 -9.54 -10.81 18.63
CA TYR A 30 -9.43 -10.27 17.28
C TYR A 30 -8.09 -9.53 17.11
N LEU A 31 -7.52 -9.66 15.93
CA LEU A 31 -6.29 -8.99 15.53
C LEU A 31 -6.45 -8.54 14.08
N GLY A 32 -6.29 -7.26 13.80
CA GLY A 32 -6.26 -6.78 12.44
C GLY A 32 -5.05 -7.35 11.69
N GLY A 33 -5.21 -7.74 10.44
CA GLY A 33 -4.16 -8.30 9.62
C GLY A 33 -4.18 -7.75 8.19
N HIS A 34 -2.97 -7.63 7.59
CA HIS A 34 -2.85 -7.34 6.17
C HIS A 34 -1.61 -8.04 5.61
N PRO A 35 -1.78 -9.16 4.90
CA PRO A 35 -0.69 -9.77 4.14
C PRO A 35 -0.36 -8.88 2.94
N MET A 36 0.87 -8.35 2.91
CA MET A 36 1.33 -7.45 1.85
C MET A 36 1.71 -8.26 0.60
N ALA A 37 0.75 -9.02 0.09
CA ALA A 37 0.91 -9.87 -1.07
C ALA A 37 -0.41 -10.01 -1.84
N GLY A 38 -0.31 -10.11 -3.15
CA GLY A 38 -1.45 -10.28 -4.02
C GLY A 38 -1.05 -10.29 -5.49
N THR A 39 -2.00 -10.61 -6.34
CA THR A 39 -1.88 -10.52 -7.80
C THR A 39 -2.93 -9.54 -8.32
N HIS A 40 -2.81 -9.14 -9.59
CA HIS A 40 -3.83 -8.32 -10.25
C HIS A 40 -5.16 -9.06 -10.49
N ASN A 41 -5.16 -10.38 -10.30
CA ASN A 41 -6.36 -11.21 -10.41
C ASN A 41 -7.00 -11.42 -9.05
N SER A 42 -8.32 -11.50 -9.00
CA SER A 42 -9.09 -11.80 -7.79
C SER A 42 -9.72 -13.18 -7.83
N GLY A 43 -9.95 -13.73 -6.64
CA GLY A 43 -10.64 -15.01 -6.44
C GLY A 43 -9.71 -16.20 -6.22
N PHE A 44 -10.25 -17.22 -5.54
CA PHE A 44 -9.51 -18.38 -5.06
C PHE A 44 -8.75 -19.14 -6.15
N LYS A 45 -9.24 -19.15 -7.39
CA LYS A 45 -8.59 -19.82 -8.54
C LYS A 45 -7.18 -19.30 -8.85
N TYR A 46 -6.82 -18.12 -8.35
CA TYR A 46 -5.50 -17.51 -8.52
C TYR A 46 -4.61 -17.65 -7.28
N ALA A 47 -5.10 -18.30 -6.23
CA ALA A 47 -4.31 -18.57 -5.04
C ALA A 47 -3.18 -19.56 -5.37
N THR A 48 -1.99 -19.29 -4.81
CA THR A 48 -0.84 -20.19 -4.93
C THR A 48 -0.29 -20.51 -3.55
N PRO A 49 0.30 -21.69 -3.33
CA PRO A 49 0.88 -22.05 -2.03
C PRO A 49 2.01 -21.15 -1.56
N THR A 50 2.64 -20.41 -2.47
CA THR A 50 3.79 -19.56 -2.20
C THR A 50 3.45 -18.07 -2.21
N MET A 51 2.17 -17.70 -2.29
CA MET A 51 1.72 -16.30 -2.45
C MET A 51 2.29 -15.38 -1.34
N PHE A 52 2.36 -15.86 -0.11
CA PHE A 52 2.82 -15.11 1.06
C PHE A 52 4.31 -15.27 1.36
N HIS A 53 5.01 -16.11 0.59
CA HIS A 53 6.42 -16.41 0.85
C HIS A 53 7.28 -15.14 0.76
N ASN A 54 8.01 -14.84 1.85
CA ASN A 54 8.80 -13.63 2.04
C ASN A 54 8.03 -12.30 2.04
N ALA A 55 6.70 -12.33 1.91
CA ALA A 55 5.89 -11.10 2.00
C ALA A 55 5.86 -10.58 3.45
N PRO A 56 5.74 -9.25 3.67
CA PRO A 56 5.43 -8.72 4.98
C PRO A 56 4.00 -9.07 5.40
N MET A 57 3.80 -9.33 6.70
CA MET A 57 2.50 -9.39 7.34
C MET A 57 2.36 -8.24 8.33
N VAL A 58 1.41 -7.36 8.11
CA VAL A 58 1.10 -6.28 9.06
C VAL A 58 0.06 -6.79 10.05
N LEU A 59 0.29 -6.50 11.33
CA LEU A 59 -0.57 -6.88 12.45
C LEU A 59 -0.97 -5.64 13.23
N VAL A 60 -2.27 -5.54 13.52
CA VAL A 60 -2.87 -4.44 14.27
C VAL A 60 -3.59 -5.02 15.50
N PRO A 61 -2.87 -5.19 16.63
CA PRO A 61 -3.44 -5.66 17.88
C PRO A 61 -4.22 -4.55 18.59
N ALA A 62 -5.17 -4.92 19.45
CA ALA A 62 -5.83 -3.98 20.36
C ALA A 62 -4.87 -3.44 21.44
N ASP A 63 -3.92 -4.26 21.87
CA ASP A 63 -2.81 -3.90 22.76
C ASP A 63 -1.48 -4.30 22.13
N HIS A 64 -0.64 -3.31 21.85
CA HIS A 64 0.68 -3.50 21.25
C HIS A 64 1.67 -4.18 22.19
N ASN A 65 1.38 -4.22 23.49
CA ASN A 65 2.21 -4.85 24.52
C ASN A 65 1.82 -6.32 24.79
N ASP A 66 0.79 -6.85 24.13
CA ASP A 66 0.42 -8.27 24.27
C ASP A 66 1.40 -9.17 23.50
N ILE A 67 2.58 -9.33 24.07
CA ILE A 67 3.69 -10.12 23.51
C ILE A 67 3.29 -11.58 23.33
N ASP A 68 2.48 -12.12 24.22
CA ASP A 68 2.04 -13.52 24.18
C ASP A 68 1.11 -13.76 22.98
N LEU A 69 0.15 -12.87 22.74
CA LEU A 69 -0.71 -12.90 21.56
C LEU A 69 0.12 -12.79 20.28
N LEU A 70 1.02 -11.80 20.20
CA LEU A 70 1.85 -11.57 19.02
C LEU A 70 2.77 -12.76 18.74
N SER A 71 3.38 -13.35 19.77
CA SER A 71 4.20 -14.56 19.63
C SER A 71 3.38 -15.75 19.16
N ARG A 72 2.18 -15.94 19.71
CA ARG A 72 1.25 -16.99 19.29
C ARG A 72 0.84 -16.84 17.84
N VAL A 73 0.47 -15.63 17.41
CA VAL A 73 0.04 -15.34 16.04
C VAL A 73 1.19 -15.58 15.04
N LYS A 74 2.40 -15.11 15.36
CA LYS A 74 3.59 -15.38 14.52
C LYS A 74 3.83 -16.89 14.34
N LYS A 75 3.70 -17.68 15.41
CA LYS A 75 3.84 -19.14 15.31
C LYS A 75 2.74 -19.78 14.46
N LEU A 76 1.50 -19.32 14.58
CA LEU A 76 0.37 -19.81 13.79
C LEU A 76 0.53 -19.50 12.29
N LEU A 77 1.09 -18.34 11.96
CA LEU A 77 1.29 -17.90 10.58
C LEU A 77 2.63 -18.35 9.97
N ALA A 78 3.52 -18.94 10.76
CA ALA A 78 4.84 -19.40 10.27
C ALA A 78 4.76 -20.32 9.04
N PRO A 79 3.80 -21.27 8.93
CA PRO A 79 3.70 -22.12 7.75
C PRO A 79 3.38 -21.38 6.45
N ALA A 80 2.83 -20.18 6.53
CA ALA A 80 2.56 -19.34 5.35
C ALA A 80 3.83 -18.71 4.74
N GLY A 81 4.95 -18.73 5.48
CA GLY A 81 6.25 -18.30 4.98
C GLY A 81 6.46 -16.79 4.90
N PHE A 82 5.72 -15.99 5.68
CA PHE A 82 5.94 -14.55 5.76
C PHE A 82 7.38 -14.20 6.15
N GLY A 83 7.99 -13.24 5.43
CA GLY A 83 9.37 -12.84 5.66
C GLY A 83 9.56 -11.96 6.90
N ARG A 84 8.56 -11.14 7.23
CA ARG A 84 8.58 -10.29 8.43
C ARG A 84 7.16 -9.97 8.91
N PHE A 85 7.09 -9.57 10.19
CA PHE A 85 5.86 -9.06 10.81
C PHE A 85 6.09 -7.62 11.25
N SER A 86 5.20 -6.72 10.82
CA SER A 86 5.16 -5.33 11.25
C SER A 86 3.96 -5.13 12.16
N ILE A 87 4.16 -4.46 13.30
CA ILE A 87 3.10 -4.20 14.29
C ILE A 87 2.85 -2.70 14.28
N THR A 88 1.58 -2.29 14.13
CA THR A 88 1.20 -0.89 14.01
C THR A 88 -0.23 -0.66 14.49
N THR A 89 -0.70 0.58 14.50
CA THR A 89 -2.11 0.95 14.70
C THR A 89 -2.88 0.90 13.39
N ALA A 90 -4.21 0.85 13.45
CA ALA A 90 -5.06 0.91 12.26
C ALA A 90 -4.87 2.24 11.49
N GLU A 91 -4.72 3.33 12.21
CA GLU A 91 -4.49 4.68 11.68
C GLU A 91 -3.16 4.74 10.91
N GLN A 92 -2.05 4.38 11.56
CA GLN A 92 -0.74 4.36 10.92
C GLN A 92 -0.66 3.39 9.74
N HIS A 93 -1.35 2.25 9.83
CA HIS A 93 -1.45 1.32 8.71
C HIS A 93 -2.07 2.02 7.50
N ASP A 94 -3.25 2.60 7.66
CA ASP A 94 -4.00 3.18 6.55
C ASP A 94 -3.29 4.41 5.95
N GLU A 95 -2.63 5.23 6.79
CA GLU A 95 -1.76 6.31 6.34
C GLU A 95 -0.61 5.77 5.45
N MET A 96 0.09 4.73 5.91
CA MET A 96 1.18 4.13 5.12
C MET A 96 0.67 3.48 3.83
N ILE A 97 -0.48 2.82 3.85
CA ILE A 97 -1.06 2.18 2.66
C ILE A 97 -1.51 3.21 1.64
N ALA A 98 -1.99 4.37 2.06
CA ALA A 98 -2.32 5.46 1.14
C ALA A 98 -1.11 5.83 0.27
N PHE A 99 0.05 6.00 0.87
CA PHE A 99 1.30 6.35 0.17
C PHE A 99 1.90 5.15 -0.58
N THR A 100 2.15 4.04 0.12
CA THR A 100 2.97 2.94 -0.42
C THR A 100 2.26 2.08 -1.45
N SER A 101 0.93 2.08 -1.44
CA SER A 101 0.09 1.23 -2.29
C SER A 101 -0.93 2.03 -3.10
N GLN A 102 -1.88 2.70 -2.44
CA GLN A 102 -3.03 3.29 -3.12
C GLN A 102 -2.62 4.41 -4.09
N LEU A 103 -1.77 5.34 -3.65
CA LEU A 103 -1.24 6.40 -4.50
C LEU A 103 -0.54 5.84 -5.74
N ALA A 104 0.29 4.81 -5.57
CA ALA A 104 0.99 4.18 -6.68
C ALA A 104 0.02 3.61 -7.74
N HIS A 105 -1.09 3.02 -7.33
CA HIS A 105 -2.12 2.50 -8.24
C HIS A 105 -2.87 3.63 -8.96
N VAL A 106 -3.22 4.71 -8.26
CA VAL A 106 -3.85 5.89 -8.88
C VAL A 106 -2.93 6.50 -9.93
N VAL A 107 -1.66 6.72 -9.57
CA VAL A 107 -0.65 7.31 -10.46
C VAL A 107 -0.42 6.45 -11.69
N SER A 108 -0.22 5.15 -11.50
CA SER A 108 -0.02 4.18 -12.59
C SER A 108 -1.23 4.14 -13.54
N ASN A 109 -2.44 4.11 -12.99
CA ASN A 109 -3.67 4.10 -13.78
C ASN A 109 -3.91 5.43 -14.49
N ALA A 110 -3.59 6.57 -13.87
CA ALA A 110 -3.65 7.87 -14.52
C ALA A 110 -2.60 8.02 -15.63
N TYR A 111 -1.38 7.56 -15.40
CA TYR A 111 -0.28 7.62 -16.35
C TYR A 111 -0.60 6.90 -17.67
N ILE A 112 -1.14 5.68 -17.60
CA ILE A 112 -1.43 4.87 -18.78
C ILE A 112 -2.59 5.43 -19.63
N LYS A 113 -3.40 6.35 -19.10
CA LYS A 113 -4.51 7.00 -19.83
C LYS A 113 -4.04 8.05 -20.85
N SER A 114 -2.75 8.36 -20.90
CA SER A 114 -2.22 9.26 -21.94
C SER A 114 -2.51 8.69 -23.34
N PRO A 115 -3.01 9.49 -24.28
CA PRO A 115 -3.17 9.04 -25.67
C PRO A 115 -1.88 8.55 -26.30
N THR A 116 -0.73 9.08 -25.87
CA THR A 116 0.59 8.66 -26.31
C THR A 116 0.90 7.19 -25.96
N ALA A 117 0.20 6.64 -24.94
CA ALA A 117 0.38 5.23 -24.56
C ALA A 117 0.02 4.25 -25.69
N GLU A 118 -0.85 4.61 -26.62
CA GLU A 118 -1.21 3.78 -27.77
C GLU A 118 -0.02 3.56 -28.73
N LEU A 119 0.93 4.47 -28.73
CA LEU A 119 2.08 4.50 -29.65
C LEU A 119 3.38 4.04 -29.01
N HIS A 120 3.36 3.56 -27.76
CA HIS A 120 4.56 3.29 -26.98
C HIS A 120 5.43 2.13 -27.49
N LYS A 121 4.88 1.22 -28.32
CA LYS A 121 5.59 0.01 -28.79
C LYS A 121 6.85 0.37 -29.57
N GLY A 122 7.97 -0.17 -29.16
CA GLY A 122 9.29 0.14 -29.71
C GLY A 122 10.04 1.28 -29.01
N PHE A 123 9.34 2.07 -28.16
CA PHE A 123 9.92 3.19 -27.42
C PHE A 123 9.97 2.95 -25.89
N SER A 124 9.31 1.92 -25.41
CA SER A 124 9.18 1.63 -23.97
C SER A 124 10.26 0.68 -23.47
N ALA A 125 10.83 1.00 -22.30
CA ALA A 125 11.83 0.22 -21.59
C ALA A 125 11.44 0.04 -20.10
N GLY A 126 12.41 -0.11 -19.21
CA GLY A 126 12.20 -0.36 -17.79
C GLY A 126 11.30 0.66 -17.13
N SER A 127 11.59 1.95 -17.27
CA SER A 127 10.81 3.04 -16.65
C SER A 127 9.31 2.97 -16.94
N TYR A 128 8.94 2.71 -18.21
CA TYR A 128 7.55 2.52 -18.59
C TYR A 128 6.92 1.31 -17.89
N LYS A 129 7.63 0.17 -17.90
CA LYS A 129 7.14 -1.08 -17.28
C LYS A 129 6.94 -0.90 -15.78
N ASP A 130 7.88 -0.26 -15.11
CA ASP A 130 7.82 -0.01 -13.67
C ASP A 130 6.64 0.91 -13.31
N MET A 131 6.45 2.00 -14.08
CA MET A 131 5.36 2.95 -13.87
C MET A 131 3.98 2.40 -14.18
N THR A 132 3.86 1.42 -15.09
CA THR A 132 2.56 0.89 -15.54
C THR A 132 2.20 -0.47 -14.97
N ARG A 133 3.11 -1.11 -14.25
CA ARG A 133 2.95 -2.48 -13.73
C ARG A 133 1.69 -2.66 -12.91
N VAL A 134 1.37 -1.69 -12.06
CA VAL A 134 0.20 -1.74 -11.17
C VAL A 134 -1.05 -1.07 -11.76
N ALA A 135 -1.01 -0.66 -13.03
CA ALA A 135 -2.23 -0.23 -13.74
C ALA A 135 -3.19 -1.40 -14.06
N TRP A 136 -2.67 -2.64 -14.07
CA TRP A 136 -3.49 -3.84 -14.06
C TRP A 136 -4.10 -4.00 -12.67
N LEU A 137 -5.41 -3.80 -12.56
CA LEU A 137 -6.11 -3.84 -11.29
C LEU A 137 -7.58 -4.27 -11.47
N ALA A 138 -8.23 -4.70 -10.39
CA ALA A 138 -9.66 -4.96 -10.33
C ALA A 138 -10.39 -3.66 -9.96
N PRO A 139 -11.09 -2.99 -10.89
CA PRO A 139 -11.59 -1.63 -10.67
C PRO A 139 -12.53 -1.50 -9.47
N GLU A 140 -13.44 -2.44 -9.29
CA GLU A 140 -14.45 -2.43 -8.22
C GLU A 140 -13.76 -2.50 -6.84
N MET A 141 -12.87 -3.46 -6.65
CA MET A 141 -12.13 -3.63 -5.39
C MET A 141 -11.30 -2.38 -5.04
N TRP A 142 -10.58 -1.83 -6.03
CA TRP A 142 -9.75 -0.66 -5.78
C TRP A 142 -10.56 0.60 -5.51
N ALA A 143 -11.73 0.75 -6.17
CA ALA A 143 -12.62 1.88 -5.89
C ALA A 143 -13.14 1.85 -4.45
N GLU A 144 -13.51 0.68 -3.93
CA GLU A 144 -13.90 0.50 -2.52
C GLU A 144 -12.75 0.88 -1.58
N LEU A 145 -11.54 0.31 -1.79
CA LEU A 145 -10.36 0.60 -0.96
C LEU A 145 -9.97 2.09 -0.98
N PHE A 146 -10.11 2.77 -2.11
CA PHE A 146 -9.84 4.21 -2.19
C PHE A 146 -10.85 5.03 -1.40
N LEU A 147 -12.13 4.65 -1.44
CA LEU A 147 -13.17 5.35 -0.68
C LEU A 147 -13.08 5.10 0.83
N GLU A 148 -12.69 3.88 1.24
CA GLU A 148 -12.48 3.54 2.65
C GLU A 148 -11.32 4.33 3.28
N ASN A 149 -10.34 4.74 2.49
CA ASN A 149 -9.13 5.45 2.93
C ASN A 149 -8.97 6.82 2.26
N LYS A 150 -10.08 7.44 1.85
CA LYS A 150 -10.08 8.62 0.99
C LYS A 150 -9.36 9.82 1.59
N ASP A 151 -9.42 10.00 2.89
CA ASP A 151 -8.81 11.14 3.60
C ASP A 151 -7.28 11.13 3.45
N PHE A 152 -6.62 10.04 3.77
CA PHE A 152 -5.19 9.88 3.58
C PHE A 152 -4.79 9.87 2.10
N LEU A 153 -5.53 9.15 1.26
CA LEU A 153 -5.23 9.09 -0.16
C LEU A 153 -5.37 10.46 -0.85
N MET A 154 -6.36 11.25 -0.48
CA MET A 154 -6.52 12.61 -1.03
C MET A 154 -5.37 13.53 -0.60
N ALA A 155 -4.92 13.46 0.65
CA ALA A 155 -3.77 14.24 1.12
C ALA A 155 -2.49 13.89 0.33
N GLU A 156 -2.25 12.62 0.07
CA GLU A 156 -1.13 12.16 -0.76
C GLU A 156 -1.26 12.63 -2.23
N LEU A 157 -2.46 12.57 -2.79
CA LEU A 157 -2.73 13.06 -4.14
C LEU A 157 -2.51 14.57 -4.26
N ASP A 158 -2.96 15.35 -3.29
CA ASP A 158 -2.77 16.80 -3.28
C ASP A 158 -1.27 17.14 -3.20
N THR A 159 -0.53 16.42 -2.37
CA THR A 159 0.94 16.57 -2.26
C THR A 159 1.63 16.24 -3.59
N LEU A 160 1.28 15.12 -4.21
CA LEU A 160 1.84 14.72 -5.50
C LEU A 160 1.53 15.73 -6.60
N MET A 161 0.27 16.19 -6.67
CA MET A 161 -0.14 17.20 -7.67
C MET A 161 0.60 18.54 -7.46
N ALA A 162 0.81 18.95 -6.21
CA ALA A 162 1.59 20.15 -5.91
C ALA A 162 3.04 20.01 -6.38
N ASN A 163 3.66 18.86 -6.13
CA ASN A 163 5.02 18.57 -6.60
C ASN A 163 5.10 18.54 -8.14
N LEU A 164 4.14 17.93 -8.83
CA LEU A 164 4.10 17.91 -10.30
C LEU A 164 3.95 19.31 -10.91
N ARG A 165 3.18 20.19 -10.26
CA ARG A 165 3.05 21.59 -10.68
C ARG A 165 4.37 22.35 -10.64
N GLN A 166 5.20 22.11 -9.63
CA GLN A 166 6.54 22.75 -9.55
C GLN A 166 7.40 22.41 -10.77
N TYR A 167 7.40 21.15 -11.23
CA TYR A 167 8.09 20.76 -12.45
C TYR A 167 7.51 21.45 -13.68
N GLN A 168 6.17 21.49 -13.76
CA GLN A 168 5.48 22.14 -14.87
C GLN A 168 5.83 23.65 -14.93
N ASP A 169 5.80 24.34 -13.80
CA ASP A 169 6.10 25.76 -13.69
C ASP A 169 7.56 26.06 -14.08
N ALA A 170 8.52 25.26 -13.60
CA ALA A 170 9.91 25.40 -13.97
C ALA A 170 10.14 25.18 -15.48
N MET A 171 9.42 24.23 -16.10
CA MET A 171 9.49 24.00 -17.54
C MET A 171 8.87 25.16 -18.34
N VAL A 172 7.72 25.69 -17.92
CA VAL A 172 7.05 26.84 -18.55
C VAL A 172 7.97 28.07 -18.59
N HIS A 173 8.73 28.29 -17.51
CA HIS A 173 9.64 29.43 -17.39
C HIS A 173 11.06 29.16 -17.93
N ASN A 174 11.32 27.98 -18.50
CA ASN A 174 12.67 27.52 -18.91
C ASN A 174 13.70 27.64 -17.77
N ASP A 175 13.28 27.42 -16.52
CA ASP A 175 14.13 27.51 -15.31
C ASP A 175 14.95 26.22 -15.15
N LEU A 176 16.04 26.11 -15.90
CA LEU A 176 16.97 24.98 -15.79
C LEU A 176 17.54 24.82 -14.36
N PRO A 177 18.02 25.87 -13.68
CA PRO A 177 18.48 25.74 -12.29
C PRO A 177 17.38 25.23 -11.33
N GLY A 178 16.14 25.69 -11.53
CA GLY A 178 14.98 25.22 -10.76
C GLY A 178 14.70 23.73 -10.97
N LEU A 179 14.71 23.26 -12.20
CA LEU A 179 14.56 21.84 -12.51
C LEU A 179 15.66 21.00 -11.88
N VAL A 180 16.92 21.45 -11.93
CA VAL A 180 18.05 20.75 -11.28
C VAL A 180 17.82 20.65 -9.77
N ARG A 181 17.37 21.71 -9.11
CA ARG A 181 17.06 21.68 -7.68
C ARG A 181 15.96 20.68 -7.35
N LEU A 182 14.83 20.71 -8.07
CA LEU A 182 13.71 19.78 -7.84
C LEU A 182 14.12 18.32 -8.01
N LEU A 183 14.91 18.01 -9.02
CA LEU A 183 15.42 16.67 -9.25
C LEU A 183 16.41 16.22 -8.15
N ASP A 184 17.27 17.11 -7.70
CA ASP A 184 18.25 16.83 -6.64
C ASP A 184 17.57 16.63 -5.27
N GLU A 185 16.53 17.41 -4.97
CA GLU A 185 15.69 17.23 -3.78
C GLU A 185 15.05 15.82 -3.76
N GLY A 186 14.45 15.40 -4.87
CA GLY A 186 13.87 14.06 -4.98
C GLY A 186 14.90 12.95 -4.84
N ARG A 187 16.09 13.12 -5.47
CA ARG A 187 17.21 12.18 -5.36
C ARG A 187 17.69 12.05 -3.91
N LYS A 188 17.92 13.17 -3.23
CA LYS A 188 18.35 13.20 -1.83
C LYS A 188 17.31 12.55 -0.93
N ARG A 189 16.02 12.85 -1.15
CA ARG A 189 14.94 12.23 -0.38
C ARG A 189 14.91 10.71 -0.55
N LYS A 190 15.15 10.21 -1.77
CA LYS A 190 15.26 8.78 -2.03
C LYS A 190 16.43 8.14 -1.26
N GLU A 191 17.58 8.82 -1.24
CA GLU A 191 18.77 8.36 -0.49
C GLU A 191 18.51 8.32 1.02
N GLU A 192 17.82 9.34 1.58
CA GLU A 192 17.45 9.38 3.00
C GLU A 192 16.50 8.25 3.42
N VAL A 193 15.50 7.95 2.57
CA VAL A 193 14.42 7.01 2.92
C VAL A 193 14.84 5.56 2.75
N ASP A 194 15.51 5.23 1.65
CA ASP A 194 15.81 3.83 1.30
C ASP A 194 17.30 3.46 1.49
N GLY A 195 18.15 4.46 1.67
CA GLY A 195 19.59 4.26 1.66
C GLY A 195 20.14 3.94 0.26
N ARG A 196 21.43 3.76 0.16
CA ARG A 196 22.11 3.18 -1.01
C ARG A 196 22.73 1.86 -0.65
#